data_291eb88518b99c473b3763d8cdf46ae1
#
_entry.id   291eb88518b99c473b3763d8cdf46ae1
#
_cell.length_a   1.000
_cell.length_b   1.000
_cell.length_c   1.000
_cell.angle_alpha   90.00
_cell.angle_beta   90.00
_cell.angle_gamma   90.00
#
_symmetry.space_group_name_H-M   'P 1'
#
loop_
_entity.id
_entity.type
_entity.pdbx_description
1 polymer ?
#
loop_
_entity_poly.entity_id
_entity_poly.type
_entity_poly.pdbx_seq_one_letter_code
_entity_poly.pdbx_strand_id
1 'polypeptide(L)'
;LAIYKRVEELMKNVPQAKNVKLKMYQGLEDIFSYCGQTEAVASISDRQVDLPNGGYIVFDYTEAMTVIDVNSGKFSGRENLEETIMEINRQAAVEIARQLRLRDIGGIIVVDFIDMHTEEHKAEILSVLQSALSGDKMHPKVQDITVLNLVEITRKKSRQNLSSVLYSPCPVCSGSGRVQS
;
A
#
# COMPACT_ATOMS: atom_id res chain seq x y z
N LEU A 1 26.26 14.91 6.66
CA LEU A 1 26.35 16.37 6.58
C LEU A 1 25.81 16.92 5.24
N ALA A 2 26.15 16.31 4.09
CA ALA A 2 25.73 16.79 2.76
C ALA A 2 24.21 16.77 2.60
N ILE A 3 23.55 15.66 2.99
CA ILE A 3 22.08 15.53 2.93
C ILE A 3 21.39 16.57 3.82
N TYR A 4 21.89 16.79 5.04
CA TYR A 4 21.33 17.78 5.95
C TYR A 4 21.31 19.18 5.32
N LYS A 5 22.45 19.63 4.78
CA LYS A 5 22.56 20.94 4.10
C LYS A 5 21.60 21.06 2.92
N ARG A 6 21.47 20.00 2.12
CA ARG A 6 20.57 19.99 0.98
C ARG A 6 19.10 20.08 1.40
N VAL A 7 18.71 19.38 2.47
CA VAL A 7 17.35 19.49 3.03
C VAL A 7 17.11 20.89 3.61
N GLU A 8 18.08 21.46 4.32
CA GLU A 8 17.98 22.82 4.85
C GLU A 8 17.78 23.87 3.75
N GLU A 9 18.49 23.76 2.63
CA GLU A 9 18.32 24.62 1.46
C GLU A 9 16.93 24.45 0.82
N LEU A 10 16.46 23.22 0.67
CA LEU A 10 15.12 22.94 0.15
C LEU A 10 14.03 23.55 1.05
N MET A 11 14.17 23.44 2.36
CA MET A 11 13.19 23.97 3.32
C MET A 11 13.06 25.50 3.24
N LYS A 12 14.12 26.22 2.89
CA LYS A 12 14.07 27.69 2.71
C LYS A 12 13.11 28.09 1.59
N ASN A 13 12.94 27.23 0.59
CA ASN A 13 12.12 27.48 -0.59
C ASN A 13 10.69 26.91 -0.49
N VAL A 14 10.34 26.27 0.63
CA VAL A 14 9.01 25.64 0.85
C VAL A 14 8.28 26.41 1.95
N PRO A 15 7.25 27.21 1.62
CA PRO A 15 6.51 28.02 2.60
C PRO A 15 5.92 27.20 3.75
N GLN A 16 5.50 25.97 3.48
CA GLN A 16 4.93 25.04 4.45
C GLN A 16 5.96 24.53 5.48
N ALA A 17 7.24 24.65 5.17
CA ALA A 17 8.33 24.19 6.06
C ALA A 17 8.68 25.20 7.17
N LYS A 18 8.05 26.38 7.23
CA LYS A 18 8.36 27.45 8.23
C LYS A 18 8.29 26.96 9.69
N ASN A 19 7.40 26.00 9.98
CA ASN A 19 7.22 25.45 11.33
C ASN A 19 7.87 24.07 11.52
N VAL A 20 8.63 23.59 10.54
CA VAL A 20 9.32 22.31 10.59
C VAL A 20 10.70 22.49 11.20
N LYS A 21 11.02 21.72 12.24
CA LYS A 21 12.36 21.70 12.86
C LYS A 21 13.19 20.60 12.22
N LEU A 22 14.27 20.98 11.55
CA LEU A 22 15.26 20.06 11.04
C LEU A 22 16.29 19.74 12.13
N LYS A 23 16.46 18.45 12.45
CA LYS A 23 17.48 17.97 13.37
C LYS A 23 18.41 17.01 12.65
N MET A 24 19.70 17.14 12.87
CA MET A 24 20.68 16.19 12.38
C MET A 24 20.81 15.05 13.40
N TYR A 25 20.54 13.82 12.95
CA TYR A 25 20.78 12.63 13.76
C TYR A 25 22.26 12.23 13.68
N GLN A 26 22.89 11.95 14.82
CA GLN A 26 24.30 11.57 14.96
C GLN A 26 24.47 10.37 15.92
N GLY A 27 23.40 9.62 16.18
CA GLY A 27 23.45 8.43 17.01
C GLY A 27 24.18 7.26 16.36
N LEU A 28 24.50 6.23 17.15
CA LEU A 28 25.16 5.01 16.72
C LEU A 28 24.17 3.99 16.14
N GLU A 29 22.92 4.02 16.56
CA GLU A 29 21.85 3.17 16.00
C GLU A 29 21.41 3.72 14.63
N ASP A 30 20.73 2.91 13.85
CA ASP A 30 20.06 3.40 12.65
C ASP A 30 18.90 4.35 13.00
N ILE A 31 18.57 5.27 12.10
CA ILE A 31 17.56 6.31 12.35
C ILE A 31 16.14 5.74 12.52
N PHE A 32 15.82 4.61 11.88
CA PHE A 32 14.48 3.99 11.99
C PHE A 32 14.30 3.35 13.37
N SER A 33 15.35 2.69 13.90
CA SER A 33 15.38 2.18 15.28
C SER A 33 15.23 3.30 16.30
N TYR A 34 15.99 4.38 16.13
CA TYR A 34 15.89 5.57 16.98
C TYR A 34 14.47 6.19 16.98
N CYS A 35 13.80 6.16 15.84
CA CYS A 35 12.43 6.67 15.71
C CYS A 35 11.35 5.62 16.06
N GLY A 36 11.72 4.41 16.51
CA GLY A 36 10.77 3.33 16.81
C GLY A 36 10.02 2.81 15.59
N GLN A 37 10.62 2.89 14.39
CA GLN A 37 9.98 2.52 13.13
C GLN A 37 10.51 1.22 12.53
N THR A 38 11.33 0.46 13.26
CA THR A 38 11.96 -0.78 12.75
C THR A 38 10.94 -1.81 12.30
N GLU A 39 9.90 -2.05 13.10
CA GLU A 39 8.82 -2.99 12.77
C GLU A 39 8.00 -2.52 11.56
N ALA A 40 7.70 -1.23 11.50
CA ALA A 40 6.99 -0.65 10.36
C ALA A 40 7.79 -0.78 9.06
N VAL A 41 9.11 -0.62 9.11
CA VAL A 41 9.98 -0.84 7.94
C VAL A 41 10.05 -2.32 7.57
N ALA A 42 10.14 -3.23 8.54
CA ALA A 42 10.16 -4.67 8.28
C ALA A 42 8.85 -5.14 7.61
N SER A 43 7.70 -4.65 8.09
CA SER A 43 6.38 -5.03 7.57
C SER A 43 6.06 -4.51 6.15
N ILE A 44 6.86 -3.59 5.61
CA ILE A 44 6.64 -3.08 4.23
C ILE A 44 6.67 -4.21 3.17
N SER A 45 7.39 -5.28 3.44
CA SER A 45 7.51 -6.42 2.52
C SER A 45 6.61 -7.59 2.85
N ASP A 46 5.82 -7.50 3.90
CA ASP A 46 4.89 -8.56 4.25
C ASP A 46 3.87 -8.75 3.12
N ARG A 47 3.63 -10.00 2.76
CA ARG A 47 2.65 -10.33 1.74
C ARG A 47 1.23 -9.99 2.19
N GLN A 48 0.95 -10.11 3.49
CA GLN A 48 -0.34 -9.83 4.11
C GLN A 48 -0.29 -8.55 4.95
N VAL A 49 -1.36 -7.79 4.90
CA VAL A 49 -1.59 -6.61 5.75
C VAL A 49 -2.94 -6.76 6.42
N ASP A 50 -2.95 -6.81 7.73
CA ASP A 50 -4.19 -6.94 8.51
C ASP A 50 -4.93 -5.60 8.57
N LEU A 51 -6.25 -5.67 8.56
CA LEU A 51 -7.16 -4.53 8.72
C LEU A 51 -7.69 -4.45 10.14
N PRO A 52 -8.01 -3.24 10.64
CA PRO A 52 -8.46 -3.04 12.03
C PRO A 52 -9.69 -3.87 12.42
N ASN A 53 -10.57 -4.16 11.48
CA ASN A 53 -11.79 -4.95 11.68
C ASN A 53 -11.60 -6.47 11.55
N GLY A 54 -10.37 -6.96 11.42
CA GLY A 54 -10.07 -8.40 11.33
C GLY A 54 -10.06 -8.97 9.91
N GLY A 55 -10.36 -8.17 8.87
CA GLY A 55 -10.05 -8.50 7.49
C GLY A 55 -8.56 -8.35 7.20
N TYR A 56 -8.13 -8.71 6.00
CA TYR A 56 -6.74 -8.53 5.57
C TYR A 56 -6.63 -8.39 4.05
N ILE A 57 -5.51 -7.82 3.62
CA ILE A 57 -5.17 -7.60 2.22
C ILE A 57 -3.93 -8.43 1.90
N VAL A 58 -3.92 -9.08 0.74
CA VAL A 58 -2.77 -9.85 0.24
C VAL A 58 -2.20 -9.17 -1.01
N PHE A 59 -0.88 -9.02 -1.05
CA PHE A 59 -0.16 -8.43 -2.18
C PHE A 59 0.65 -9.49 -2.90
N ASP A 60 0.32 -9.74 -4.16
CA ASP A 60 1.06 -10.64 -5.04
C ASP A 60 1.66 -9.87 -6.21
N TYR A 61 2.97 -10.03 -6.38
CA TYR A 61 3.72 -9.39 -7.46
C TYR A 61 3.96 -10.37 -8.57
N THR A 62 3.51 -10.03 -9.78
CA THR A 62 3.87 -10.74 -10.99
C THR A 62 4.86 -9.92 -11.81
N GLU A 63 5.37 -10.46 -12.91
CA GLU A 63 6.25 -9.73 -13.81
C GLU A 63 5.55 -8.51 -14.45
N ALA A 64 4.26 -8.64 -14.77
CA ALA A 64 3.50 -7.64 -15.50
C ALA A 64 2.69 -6.68 -14.62
N MET A 65 2.20 -7.15 -13.47
CA MET A 65 1.27 -6.40 -12.65
C MET A 65 1.36 -6.79 -11.16
N THR A 66 0.77 -5.96 -10.31
CA THR A 66 0.51 -6.31 -8.90
C THR A 66 -0.94 -6.69 -8.76
N VAL A 67 -1.21 -7.81 -8.11
CA VAL A 67 -2.55 -8.26 -7.76
C VAL A 67 -2.75 -8.09 -6.26
N ILE A 68 -3.89 -7.55 -5.88
CA ILE A 68 -4.26 -7.28 -4.50
C ILE A 68 -5.60 -7.95 -4.23
N ASP A 69 -5.64 -8.81 -3.22
CA ASP A 69 -6.82 -9.57 -2.82
C ASP A 69 -7.29 -9.14 -1.43
N VAL A 70 -8.58 -8.87 -1.28
CA VAL A 70 -9.20 -8.42 -0.02
C VAL A 70 -9.98 -9.56 0.59
N ASN A 71 -9.67 -9.88 1.84
CA ASN A 71 -10.24 -11.00 2.56
C ASN A 71 -10.94 -10.55 3.84
N SER A 72 -12.10 -11.15 4.15
CA SER A 72 -12.85 -10.87 5.38
C SER A 72 -12.25 -11.50 6.64
N GLY A 73 -11.29 -12.41 6.49
CA GLY A 73 -10.67 -13.10 7.62
C GLY A 73 -11.68 -13.94 8.42
N LYS A 74 -11.57 -13.85 9.74
CA LYS A 74 -12.46 -14.56 10.68
C LYS A 74 -13.72 -13.78 11.04
N PHE A 75 -13.92 -12.62 10.42
CA PHE A 75 -15.06 -11.78 10.75
C PHE A 75 -16.33 -12.38 10.16
N SER A 76 -17.09 -13.07 10.99
CA SER A 76 -18.42 -13.60 10.67
C SER A 76 -19.47 -12.75 11.38
N GLY A 77 -19.69 -11.54 10.89
CA GLY A 77 -20.80 -10.69 11.34
C GLY A 77 -22.12 -11.42 11.12
N ARG A 78 -22.78 -11.79 12.20
CA ARG A 78 -23.99 -12.63 12.14
C ARG A 78 -25.27 -11.85 11.81
N GLU A 79 -25.28 -10.52 11.97
CA GLU A 79 -26.51 -9.73 11.87
C GLU A 79 -26.62 -8.87 10.60
N ASN A 80 -25.51 -8.48 9.96
CA ASN A 80 -25.53 -7.74 8.69
C ASN A 80 -24.26 -8.01 7.87
N LEU A 81 -24.27 -9.08 7.10
CA LEU A 81 -23.12 -9.51 6.29
C LEU A 81 -22.72 -8.44 5.26
N GLU A 82 -23.70 -7.80 4.62
CA GLU A 82 -23.45 -6.81 3.57
C GLU A 82 -22.78 -5.55 4.12
N GLU A 83 -23.23 -5.05 5.26
CA GLU A 83 -22.59 -3.90 5.92
C GLU A 83 -21.17 -4.22 6.38
N THR A 84 -20.96 -5.44 6.85
CA THR A 84 -19.62 -5.93 7.22
C THR A 84 -18.68 -5.96 6.01
N ILE A 85 -19.12 -6.47 4.88
CA ILE A 85 -18.36 -6.50 3.62
C ILE A 85 -18.00 -5.08 3.20
N MET A 86 -18.97 -4.16 3.24
CA MET A 86 -18.76 -2.77 2.87
C MET A 86 -17.71 -2.10 3.76
N GLU A 87 -17.78 -2.33 5.08
CA GLU A 87 -16.81 -1.76 6.00
C GLU A 87 -15.39 -2.31 5.77
N ILE A 88 -15.25 -3.62 5.50
CA ILE A 88 -13.96 -4.22 5.14
C ILE A 88 -13.42 -3.61 3.85
N ASN A 89 -14.25 -3.51 2.82
CA ASN A 89 -13.85 -2.94 1.53
C ASN A 89 -13.46 -1.46 1.64
N ARG A 90 -14.16 -0.66 2.48
CA ARG A 90 -13.78 0.74 2.77
C ARG A 90 -12.39 0.83 3.40
N GLN A 91 -12.15 0.04 4.44
CA GLN A 91 -10.85 0.01 5.11
C GLN A 91 -9.75 -0.49 4.17
N ALA A 92 -10.04 -1.52 3.37
CA ALA A 92 -9.13 -2.02 2.37
C ALA A 92 -8.78 -0.95 1.33
N ALA A 93 -9.75 -0.19 0.81
CA ALA A 93 -9.51 0.86 -0.17
C ALA A 93 -8.55 1.94 0.36
N VAL A 94 -8.72 2.37 1.61
CA VAL A 94 -7.83 3.35 2.26
C VAL A 94 -6.44 2.76 2.48
N GLU A 95 -6.37 1.54 2.99
CA GLU A 95 -5.10 0.86 3.27
C GLU A 95 -4.34 0.53 1.99
N ILE A 96 -5.01 0.08 0.92
CA ILE A 96 -4.39 -0.14 -0.40
C ILE A 96 -3.72 1.14 -0.88
N ALA A 97 -4.43 2.28 -0.85
CA ALA A 97 -3.86 3.56 -1.25
C ALA A 97 -2.62 3.94 -0.41
N ARG A 98 -2.62 3.63 0.88
CA ARG A 98 -1.45 3.83 1.76
C ARG A 98 -0.29 2.91 1.37
N GLN A 99 -0.57 1.62 1.14
CA GLN A 99 0.43 0.62 0.80
C GLN A 99 1.06 0.86 -0.58
N LEU A 100 0.29 1.31 -1.56
CA LEU A 100 0.83 1.67 -2.88
C LEU A 100 1.91 2.76 -2.77
N ARG A 101 1.69 3.76 -1.92
CA ARG A 101 2.69 4.82 -1.64
C ARG A 101 3.87 4.29 -0.84
N LEU A 102 3.61 3.53 0.22
CA LEU A 102 4.63 3.04 1.16
C LEU A 102 5.60 2.08 0.48
N ARG A 103 5.08 1.16 -0.33
CA ARG A 103 5.85 0.14 -1.07
C ARG A 103 6.39 0.65 -2.41
N ASP A 104 6.01 1.86 -2.81
CA ASP A 104 6.27 2.44 -4.13
C ASP A 104 5.85 1.51 -5.30
N ILE A 105 4.66 0.91 -5.16
CA ILE A 105 4.10 0.03 -6.18
C ILE A 105 3.64 0.88 -7.37
N GLY A 106 4.11 0.56 -8.57
CA GLY A 106 3.73 1.24 -9.82
C GLY A 106 3.51 0.25 -10.94
N GLY A 107 2.94 0.73 -12.03
CA GLY A 107 2.52 -0.08 -13.17
C GLY A 107 1.03 -0.36 -13.15
N ILE A 108 0.65 -1.55 -13.60
CA ILE A 108 -0.72 -2.06 -13.57
C ILE A 108 -0.95 -2.72 -12.21
N ILE A 109 -2.05 -2.37 -11.57
CA ILE A 109 -2.46 -2.92 -10.28
C ILE A 109 -3.92 -3.34 -10.42
N VAL A 110 -4.23 -4.55 -10.02
CA VAL A 110 -5.57 -5.12 -10.04
C VAL A 110 -5.97 -5.43 -8.60
N VAL A 111 -7.13 -4.95 -8.20
CA VAL A 111 -7.67 -5.17 -6.85
C VAL A 111 -8.93 -6.00 -6.95
N ASP A 112 -8.95 -7.10 -6.21
CA ASP A 112 -10.09 -7.97 -5.99
C ASP A 112 -10.71 -7.62 -4.63
N PHE A 113 -11.79 -6.84 -4.65
CA PHE A 113 -12.57 -6.53 -3.45
C PHE A 113 -13.55 -7.65 -3.17
N ILE A 114 -13.96 -7.79 -1.90
CA ILE A 114 -15.02 -8.72 -1.55
C ILE A 114 -16.28 -8.35 -2.33
N ASP A 115 -16.96 -9.34 -2.91
CA ASP A 115 -18.12 -9.16 -3.78
C ASP A 115 -19.16 -8.21 -3.23
N MET A 116 -19.57 -7.27 -4.08
CA MET A 116 -20.60 -6.27 -3.80
C MET A 116 -21.77 -6.49 -4.77
N HIS A 117 -22.97 -6.58 -4.24
CA HIS A 117 -24.16 -6.93 -5.03
C HIS A 117 -24.83 -5.73 -5.70
N THR A 118 -24.62 -4.51 -5.19
CA THR A 118 -25.26 -3.30 -5.71
C THR A 118 -24.28 -2.37 -6.40
N GLU A 119 -24.73 -1.67 -7.42
CA GLU A 119 -23.90 -0.67 -8.12
C GLU A 119 -23.58 0.54 -7.23
N GLU A 120 -24.45 0.85 -6.27
CA GLU A 120 -24.23 1.90 -5.29
C GLU A 120 -23.02 1.58 -4.40
N HIS A 121 -22.91 0.33 -3.91
CA HIS A 121 -21.77 -0.11 -3.12
C HIS A 121 -20.46 -0.08 -3.91
N LYS A 122 -20.49 -0.51 -5.17
CA LYS A 122 -19.33 -0.44 -6.08
C LYS A 122 -18.88 1.01 -6.29
N ALA A 123 -19.82 1.91 -6.57
CA ALA A 123 -19.53 3.33 -6.76
C ALA A 123 -18.96 3.97 -5.49
N GLU A 124 -19.47 3.60 -4.32
CA GLU A 124 -18.96 4.07 -3.04
C GLU A 124 -17.50 3.65 -2.85
N ILE A 125 -17.15 2.38 -3.03
CA ILE A 125 -15.78 1.89 -2.86
C ILE A 125 -14.82 2.54 -3.86
N LEU A 126 -15.22 2.72 -5.12
CA LEU A 126 -14.43 3.47 -6.10
C LEU A 126 -14.17 4.91 -5.64
N SER A 127 -15.19 5.59 -5.12
CA SER A 127 -15.07 6.95 -4.60
C SER A 127 -14.10 7.04 -3.42
N VAL A 128 -14.19 6.10 -2.47
CA VAL A 128 -13.28 6.00 -1.33
C VAL A 128 -11.84 5.79 -1.79
N LEU A 129 -11.62 4.86 -2.72
CA LEU A 129 -10.30 4.56 -3.27
C LEU A 129 -9.71 5.75 -4.03
N GLN A 130 -10.49 6.40 -4.89
CA GLN A 130 -10.07 7.60 -5.63
C GLN A 130 -9.72 8.74 -4.67
N SER A 131 -10.53 8.95 -3.64
CA SER A 131 -10.28 9.96 -2.61
C SER A 131 -8.97 9.68 -1.85
N ALA A 132 -8.75 8.43 -1.44
CA ALA A 132 -7.54 8.01 -0.73
C ALA A 132 -6.26 8.13 -1.60
N LEU A 133 -6.39 8.01 -2.91
CA LEU A 133 -5.30 8.16 -3.89
C LEU A 133 -5.07 9.60 -4.34
N SER A 134 -5.97 10.53 -4.07
CA SER A 134 -5.93 11.90 -4.60
C SER A 134 -4.66 12.68 -4.23
N GLY A 135 -4.06 12.39 -3.07
CA GLY A 135 -2.81 13.01 -2.60
C GLY A 135 -1.53 12.33 -3.09
N ASP A 136 -1.62 11.31 -3.94
CA ASP A 136 -0.45 10.59 -4.43
C ASP A 136 0.24 11.37 -5.57
N LYS A 137 1.51 11.70 -5.36
CA LYS A 137 2.34 12.46 -6.33
C LYS A 137 2.57 11.72 -7.66
N MET A 138 2.33 10.41 -7.71
CA MET A 138 2.45 9.60 -8.93
C MET A 138 1.15 9.62 -9.75
N HIS A 139 0.11 10.33 -9.30
CA HIS A 139 -1.16 10.54 -10.00
C HIS A 139 -1.78 9.23 -10.51
N PRO A 140 -2.08 8.27 -9.61
CA PRO A 140 -2.72 7.03 -10.01
C PRO A 140 -4.09 7.32 -10.63
N LYS A 141 -4.46 6.47 -11.59
CA LYS A 141 -5.79 6.50 -12.22
C LYS A 141 -6.51 5.21 -11.86
N VAL A 142 -7.67 5.34 -11.26
CA VAL A 142 -8.59 4.24 -10.99
C VAL A 142 -9.53 4.15 -12.18
N GLN A 143 -9.63 2.98 -12.78
CA GLN A 143 -10.61 2.66 -13.82
C GLN A 143 -11.89 2.14 -13.17
N ASP A 144 -12.93 1.98 -13.98
CA ASP A 144 -14.18 1.37 -13.53
C ASP A 144 -13.98 -0.10 -13.14
N ILE A 145 -14.96 -0.65 -12.43
CA ILE A 145 -14.99 -2.07 -12.07
C ILE A 145 -15.25 -2.90 -13.34
N THR A 146 -14.41 -3.89 -13.55
CA THR A 146 -14.56 -4.80 -14.69
C THR A 146 -15.77 -5.72 -14.53
N VAL A 147 -16.11 -6.44 -15.59
CA VAL A 147 -17.18 -7.48 -15.56
C VAL A 147 -16.88 -8.63 -14.59
N LEU A 148 -15.62 -8.77 -14.16
CA LEU A 148 -15.16 -9.73 -13.17
C LEU A 148 -15.12 -9.16 -11.75
N ASN A 149 -15.71 -7.98 -11.50
CA ASN A 149 -15.69 -7.25 -10.24
C ASN A 149 -14.26 -6.81 -9.78
N LEU A 150 -13.30 -6.74 -10.71
CA LEU A 150 -11.95 -6.30 -10.42
C LEU A 150 -11.81 -4.78 -10.64
N VAL A 151 -11.11 -4.10 -9.73
CA VAL A 151 -10.76 -2.68 -9.90
C VAL A 151 -9.35 -2.57 -10.47
N GLU A 152 -9.22 -1.86 -11.59
CA GLU A 152 -7.96 -1.61 -12.23
C GLU A 152 -7.40 -0.24 -11.84
N ILE A 153 -6.12 -0.22 -11.44
CA ILE A 153 -5.40 1.01 -11.11
C ILE A 153 -4.14 1.07 -11.97
N THR A 154 -3.87 2.23 -12.55
CA THR A 154 -2.58 2.51 -13.16
C THR A 154 -1.86 3.58 -12.36
N ARG A 155 -0.62 3.31 -11.96
CA ARG A 155 0.22 4.24 -11.21
C ARG A 155 1.58 4.36 -11.89
N LYS A 156 2.07 5.58 -12.08
CA LYS A 156 3.37 5.79 -12.74
C LYS A 156 4.47 5.06 -11.98
N LYS A 157 5.24 4.20 -12.68
CA LYS A 157 6.41 3.53 -12.14
C LYS A 157 7.60 4.47 -12.24
N SER A 158 8.11 4.97 -11.13
CA SER A 158 9.26 5.89 -11.11
C SER A 158 10.58 5.19 -10.86
N ARG A 159 10.55 4.06 -10.16
CA ARG A 159 11.70 3.23 -9.81
C ARG A 159 11.25 1.80 -9.53
N GLN A 160 12.19 0.93 -9.17
CA GLN A 160 11.86 -0.39 -8.65
C GLN A 160 11.09 -0.26 -7.33
N ASN A 161 10.17 -1.18 -7.06
CA ASN A 161 9.45 -1.22 -5.80
C ASN A 161 10.43 -1.44 -4.64
N LEU A 162 10.04 -1.02 -3.44
CA LEU A 162 10.92 -1.04 -2.28
C LEU A 162 11.36 -2.47 -1.93
N SER A 163 10.49 -3.45 -2.10
CA SER A 163 10.83 -4.86 -1.87
C SER A 163 11.98 -5.34 -2.75
N SER A 164 12.02 -4.96 -4.04
CA SER A 164 13.11 -5.30 -4.95
C SER A 164 14.45 -4.66 -4.57
N VAL A 165 14.42 -3.56 -3.81
CA VAL A 165 15.63 -2.87 -3.34
C VAL A 165 16.14 -3.48 -2.05
N LEU A 166 15.24 -3.91 -1.15
CA LEU A 166 15.59 -4.41 0.17
C LEU A 166 15.90 -5.91 0.20
N TYR A 167 15.37 -6.69 -0.74
CA TYR A 167 15.44 -8.14 -0.74
C TYR A 167 15.98 -8.69 -2.06
N SER A 168 16.65 -9.83 -1.96
CA SER A 168 17.07 -10.64 -3.10
C SER A 168 16.19 -11.90 -3.21
N PRO A 169 16.01 -12.45 -4.41
CA PRO A 169 15.32 -13.71 -4.57
C PRO A 169 15.95 -14.82 -3.71
N CYS A 170 15.13 -15.67 -3.14
CA CYS A 170 15.60 -16.79 -2.34
C CYS A 170 16.52 -17.71 -3.19
N PRO A 171 17.75 -18.02 -2.77
CA PRO A 171 18.68 -18.85 -3.56
C PRO A 171 18.22 -20.31 -3.71
N VAL A 172 17.30 -20.78 -2.86
CA VAL A 172 16.80 -22.16 -2.89
C VAL A 172 15.66 -22.33 -3.90
N CYS A 173 14.70 -21.39 -3.93
CA CYS A 173 13.51 -21.49 -4.78
C CYS A 173 13.47 -20.43 -5.87
N SER A 174 14.48 -19.57 -6.00
CA SER A 174 14.54 -18.45 -6.96
C SER A 174 13.29 -17.56 -6.95
N GLY A 175 12.66 -17.44 -5.79
CA GLY A 175 11.45 -16.65 -5.59
C GLY A 175 10.12 -17.38 -5.85
N SER A 176 10.14 -18.66 -6.26
CA SER A 176 8.91 -19.44 -6.53
C SER A 176 8.11 -19.80 -5.27
N GLY A 177 8.73 -19.75 -4.09
CA GLY A 177 8.15 -20.23 -2.83
C GLY A 177 7.96 -21.74 -2.75
N ARG A 178 8.43 -22.50 -3.74
CA ARG A 178 8.28 -23.95 -3.85
C ARG A 178 9.63 -24.60 -4.10
N VAL A 179 9.87 -25.73 -3.45
CA VAL A 179 11.02 -26.60 -3.70
C VAL A 179 10.53 -27.99 -4.08
N GLN A 180 11.28 -28.67 -4.91
CA GLN A 180 10.98 -30.07 -5.24
C GLN A 180 11.24 -30.92 -4.00
N SER A 181 10.24 -31.72 -3.60
CA SER A 181 10.34 -32.67 -2.48
C SER A 181 11.11 -33.93 -2.89
#